data_18d5a97b62d6345abe0e60dad03582d0
#
_entry.id   18d5a97b62d6345abe0e60dad03582d0
#
_cell.length_a   1.000
_cell.length_b   1.000
_cell.length_c   1.000
_cell.angle_alpha   90.00
_cell.angle_beta   90.00
_cell.angle_gamma   90.00
#
_symmetry.space_group_name_H-M   'P 1'
#
loop_
_entity.id
_entity.type
_entity.pdbx_description
1 polymer ?
#
loop_
_entity_poly.entity_id
_entity_poly.type
_entity_poly.pdbx_seq_one_letter_code
_entity_poly.pdbx_strand_id
1 'polypeptide(L)'
;MKNIFFICLCALFAFTGCADDDDDLLTGGNVDIDLLPDSKPNDVVNTNVFDIINLNYPGLEKVKEFYETGEYYYAANALLEYYRTRTNVTNPNLSLINVTISEADQAKADYALEDYRFHVNNFYEDQETLKPYSLKKDGTINWTFSPEGASDEYQKQLHRHQWFIPQAKAYRISGSEKYIQSWMEVYNNWINQNPKPESGTNTTSWWQLQVATRINDQVQLLEYFK
;
A
#
# COMPACT_ATOMS: atom_id res chain seq x y z
N MET A 1 -14.48 17.71 -0.51
CA MET A 1 -13.34 17.20 0.29
C MET A 1 -12.67 16.14 -0.56
N LYS A 2 -11.52 16.48 -1.11
CA LYS A 2 -10.82 15.74 -2.16
C LYS A 2 -10.11 14.51 -1.55
N ASN A 3 -9.87 13.50 -2.36
CA ASN A 3 -9.23 12.19 -2.20
C ASN A 3 -7.94 12.16 -1.32
N ILE A 4 -8.05 12.65 -0.11
CA ILE A 4 -6.90 13.05 0.71
C ILE A 4 -6.29 11.87 1.47
N PHE A 5 -7.08 10.88 1.84
CA PHE A 5 -6.62 9.84 2.76
C PHE A 5 -5.63 8.84 2.14
N PHE A 6 -5.63 8.69 0.82
CA PHE A 6 -4.85 7.67 0.12
C PHE A 6 -3.59 8.18 -0.58
N ILE A 7 -3.53 9.43 -0.92
CA ILE A 7 -2.33 10.05 -1.49
C ILE A 7 -1.16 10.04 -0.49
N CYS A 8 -1.46 10.07 0.80
CA CYS A 8 -0.47 10.02 1.87
C CYS A 8 0.42 8.79 1.86
N LEU A 9 -0.15 7.64 1.54
CA LEU A 9 0.56 6.38 1.66
C LEU A 9 1.55 6.19 0.52
N CYS A 10 1.17 6.59 -0.69
CA CYS A 10 2.03 6.48 -1.86
C CYS A 10 3.26 7.40 -1.76
N ALA A 11 3.14 8.54 -1.10
CA ALA A 11 4.26 9.47 -0.93
C ALA A 11 5.34 8.94 0.04
N LEU A 12 4.94 8.11 1.01
CA LEU A 12 5.89 7.55 1.98
C LEU A 12 6.78 6.44 1.39
N PHE A 13 6.38 5.86 0.26
CA PHE A 13 7.07 4.72 -0.34
C PHE A 13 7.76 5.03 -1.68
N ALA A 14 7.73 6.27 -2.15
CA ALA A 14 8.39 6.66 -3.40
C ALA A 14 9.94 6.69 -3.34
N PHE A 15 10.53 6.10 -2.31
CA PHE A 15 11.96 6.17 -2.03
C PHE A 15 12.75 4.92 -2.41
N THR A 16 12.39 4.25 -3.46
CA THR A 16 13.24 3.20 -4.00
C THR A 16 14.25 3.77 -4.99
N GLY A 17 15.28 4.39 -4.47
CA GLY A 17 16.50 4.58 -5.22
C GLY A 17 17.26 3.26 -5.22
N CYS A 18 17.77 2.85 -6.38
CA CYS A 18 18.64 1.70 -6.57
C CYS A 18 19.68 1.61 -5.45
N ALA A 19 19.64 0.53 -4.68
CA ALA A 19 20.75 0.12 -3.85
C ALA A 19 21.44 -1.04 -4.58
N ASP A 20 22.70 -0.85 -4.89
CA ASP A 20 23.61 -1.94 -5.24
C ASP A 20 23.73 -2.89 -4.04
N ASP A 21 23.85 -4.17 -4.35
CA ASP A 21 24.03 -5.26 -3.39
C ASP A 21 25.21 -4.96 -2.44
N ASP A 22 24.93 -4.86 -1.14
CA ASP A 22 25.83 -5.29 -0.09
C ASP A 22 25.05 -5.58 1.20
N ASP A 23 25.17 -6.83 1.63
CA ASP A 23 24.71 -7.37 2.90
C ASP A 23 25.29 -6.58 4.08
N ASP A 24 24.46 -5.86 4.80
CA ASP A 24 24.55 -5.70 6.26
C ASP A 24 23.54 -4.65 6.77
N LEU A 25 22.31 -5.03 7.16
CA LEU A 25 21.44 -4.07 7.85
C LEU A 25 20.32 -4.72 8.64
N LEU A 26 20.68 -5.30 9.80
CA LEU A 26 19.73 -5.49 10.88
C LEU A 26 20.38 -5.22 12.25
N THR A 27 20.79 -4.00 12.47
CA THR A 27 20.98 -3.47 13.83
C THR A 27 20.43 -2.05 13.85
N GLY A 28 19.48 -1.79 14.77
CA GLY A 28 18.88 -0.48 14.97
C GLY A 28 19.94 0.58 15.33
N GLY A 29 20.58 1.11 14.31
CA GLY A 29 21.51 2.22 14.39
C GLY A 29 20.82 3.51 13.94
N ASN A 30 21.12 4.60 14.61
CA ASN A 30 20.83 5.94 14.10
C ASN A 30 21.26 6.01 12.64
N VAL A 31 20.31 6.24 11.75
CA VAL A 31 20.63 6.57 10.36
C VAL A 31 21.42 7.87 10.39
N ASP A 32 22.69 7.79 10.06
CA ASP A 32 23.55 8.95 10.00
C ASP A 32 23.09 9.79 8.80
N ILE A 33 22.46 10.92 9.09
CA ILE A 33 21.84 11.81 8.10
C ILE A 33 22.88 12.34 7.11
N ASP A 34 24.16 12.30 7.47
CA ASP A 34 25.27 12.77 6.64
C ASP A 34 25.63 11.81 5.48
N LEU A 35 25.06 10.61 5.42
CA LEU A 35 25.33 9.63 4.36
C LEU A 35 24.32 9.64 3.20
N LEU A 36 23.32 10.52 3.24
CA LEU A 36 22.35 10.62 2.13
C LEU A 36 22.95 11.50 1.00
N PRO A 37 22.86 11.04 -0.26
CA PRO A 37 23.36 11.84 -1.38
C PRO A 37 22.73 13.24 -1.41
N ASP A 38 23.54 14.26 -1.66
CA ASP A 38 23.21 15.70 -1.65
C ASP A 38 22.08 16.15 -2.60
N SER A 39 21.44 15.23 -3.30
CA SER A 39 20.47 15.53 -4.36
C SER A 39 19.19 14.70 -4.28
N LYS A 40 18.63 14.47 -3.10
CA LYS A 40 17.29 13.88 -3.05
C LYS A 40 16.29 14.99 -3.26
N PRO A 41 15.59 14.97 -4.38
CA PRO A 41 14.68 16.06 -4.72
C PRO A 41 13.45 16.03 -3.84
N ASN A 42 13.09 17.17 -3.27
CA ASN A 42 11.81 17.37 -2.59
C ASN A 42 10.62 17.11 -3.52
N ASP A 43 10.82 17.14 -4.84
CA ASP A 43 9.81 16.94 -5.88
C ASP A 43 9.27 15.52 -5.95
N VAL A 44 9.97 14.51 -5.40
CA VAL A 44 9.44 13.13 -5.31
C VAL A 44 8.45 12.96 -4.15
N VAL A 45 8.34 13.92 -3.24
CA VAL A 45 7.46 13.85 -2.07
C VAL A 45 6.13 14.52 -2.38
N ASN A 46 5.04 13.77 -2.23
CA ASN A 46 3.71 14.37 -2.26
C ASN A 46 3.42 15.11 -0.94
N THR A 47 3.62 16.43 -0.94
CA THR A 47 3.46 17.27 0.24
C THR A 47 2.04 17.32 0.81
N ASN A 48 1.02 16.94 0.04
CA ASN A 48 -0.36 16.88 0.53
C ASN A 48 -0.54 15.95 1.74
N VAL A 49 0.41 15.04 1.97
CA VAL A 49 0.41 14.18 3.17
C VAL A 49 0.44 15.01 4.44
N PHE A 50 1.21 16.09 4.45
CA PHE A 50 1.38 16.93 5.63
C PHE A 50 0.18 17.84 5.90
N ASP A 51 -0.65 18.12 4.88
CA ASP A 51 -1.86 18.94 5.02
C ASP A 51 -2.98 18.24 5.82
N ILE A 52 -2.93 16.91 5.92
CA ILE A 52 -3.95 16.11 6.60
C ILE A 52 -3.51 15.57 7.95
N ILE A 53 -2.22 15.70 8.28
CA ILE A 53 -1.66 15.25 9.55
C ILE A 53 -1.59 16.45 10.51
N ASN A 54 -2.02 16.23 11.75
CA ASN A 54 -1.77 17.20 12.79
C ASN A 54 -0.30 17.18 13.21
N LEU A 55 0.52 18.00 12.60
CA LEU A 55 1.97 18.08 12.86
C LEU A 55 2.32 18.54 14.30
N ASN A 56 1.32 19.01 15.08
CA ASN A 56 1.50 19.30 16.50
C ASN A 56 1.22 18.07 17.41
N TYR A 57 0.94 16.90 16.80
CA TYR A 57 0.77 15.67 17.58
C TYR A 57 2.11 15.25 18.20
N PRO A 58 2.14 14.83 19.50
CA PRO A 58 3.37 14.41 20.16
C PRO A 58 4.10 13.31 19.40
N GLY A 59 5.41 13.49 19.21
CA GLY A 59 6.28 12.59 18.45
C GLY A 59 6.47 13.00 16.98
N LEU A 60 5.78 14.04 16.50
CA LEU A 60 5.93 14.55 15.13
C LEU A 60 6.76 15.86 15.07
N GLU A 61 7.49 16.20 16.12
CA GLU A 61 8.26 17.43 16.21
C GLU A 61 9.29 17.56 15.06
N LYS A 62 10.02 16.48 14.75
CA LYS A 62 10.99 16.45 13.63
C LYS A 62 10.30 16.54 12.28
N VAL A 63 9.15 15.90 12.12
CA VAL A 63 8.36 16.01 10.88
C VAL A 63 7.97 17.44 10.62
N LYS A 64 7.46 18.11 11.67
CA LYS A 64 7.06 19.51 11.60
C LYS A 64 8.23 20.42 11.27
N GLU A 65 9.36 20.25 11.94
CA GLU A 65 10.58 21.03 11.73
C GLU A 65 11.02 20.99 10.26
N PHE A 66 11.20 19.79 9.71
CA PHE A 66 11.59 19.61 8.31
C PHE A 66 10.54 20.12 7.32
N TYR A 67 9.26 19.96 7.63
CA TYR A 67 8.18 20.48 6.79
C TYR A 67 8.18 22.01 6.74
N GLU A 68 8.33 22.68 7.87
CA GLU A 68 8.34 24.14 7.98
C GLU A 68 9.58 24.77 7.32
N THR A 69 10.69 24.04 7.23
CA THR A 69 11.91 24.48 6.53
C THR A 69 11.91 24.13 5.03
N GLY A 70 10.86 23.42 4.55
CA GLY A 70 10.75 23.01 3.14
C GLY A 70 11.57 21.77 2.78
N GLU A 71 12.08 21.06 3.77
CA GLU A 71 12.88 19.84 3.62
C GLU A 71 11.96 18.61 3.57
N TYR A 72 11.08 18.55 2.57
CA TYR A 72 9.99 17.57 2.49
C TYR A 72 10.45 16.12 2.45
N TYR A 73 11.60 15.85 1.85
CA TYR A 73 12.19 14.51 1.88
C TYR A 73 12.50 14.04 3.30
N TYR A 74 13.12 14.90 4.09
CA TYR A 74 13.45 14.58 5.49
C TYR A 74 12.20 14.53 6.35
N ALA A 75 11.21 15.39 6.08
CA ALA A 75 9.91 15.33 6.73
C ALA A 75 9.21 13.97 6.50
N ALA A 76 9.24 13.46 5.26
CA ALA A 76 8.65 12.17 4.92
C ALA A 76 9.38 11.01 5.60
N ASN A 77 10.71 11.02 5.64
CA ASN A 77 11.49 10.00 6.35
C ASN A 77 11.25 10.05 7.87
N ALA A 78 11.19 11.23 8.46
CA ALA A 78 10.87 11.38 9.89
C ALA A 78 9.46 10.86 10.20
N LEU A 79 8.50 11.06 9.31
CA LEU A 79 7.15 10.54 9.46
C LEU A 79 7.13 9.01 9.35
N LEU A 80 7.87 8.43 8.40
CA LEU A 80 8.01 7.00 8.26
C LEU A 80 8.63 6.38 9.50
N GLU A 81 9.68 6.99 10.03
CA GLU A 81 10.34 6.54 11.27
C GLU A 81 9.39 6.60 12.46
N TYR A 82 8.61 7.67 12.59
CA TYR A 82 7.56 7.75 13.61
C TYR A 82 6.58 6.58 13.51
N TYR A 83 6.11 6.22 12.31
CA TYR A 83 5.21 5.09 12.15
C TYR A 83 5.86 3.74 12.46
N ARG A 84 7.14 3.58 12.17
CA ARG A 84 7.90 2.35 12.45
C ARG A 84 8.17 2.14 13.93
N THR A 85 8.45 3.21 14.65
CA THR A 85 8.92 3.15 16.04
C THR A 85 7.82 3.35 17.09
N ARG A 86 6.67 3.89 16.71
CA ARG A 86 5.57 4.11 17.67
C ARG A 86 5.06 2.78 18.23
N THR A 87 4.86 2.75 19.55
CA THR A 87 4.37 1.56 20.28
C THR A 87 2.97 1.74 20.87
N ASN A 88 2.45 2.96 20.84
CA ASN A 88 1.17 3.33 21.45
C ASN A 88 -0.06 3.04 20.56
N VAL A 89 0.16 2.66 19.30
CA VAL A 89 -0.90 2.30 18.36
C VAL A 89 -0.58 0.94 17.75
N THR A 90 -1.42 -0.03 18.04
CA THR A 90 -1.30 -1.39 17.52
C THR A 90 -2.66 -1.86 17.00
N ASN A 91 -2.64 -2.64 15.93
CA ASN A 91 -3.84 -3.33 15.47
C ASN A 91 -3.98 -4.62 16.29
N PRO A 92 -5.01 -4.77 17.15
CA PRO A 92 -5.15 -5.94 18.03
C PRO A 92 -5.41 -7.24 17.25
N ASN A 93 -5.82 -7.14 15.99
CA ASN A 93 -6.10 -8.30 15.14
C ASN A 93 -4.89 -8.74 14.31
N LEU A 94 -3.75 -8.07 14.46
CA LEU A 94 -2.58 -8.30 13.64
C LEU A 94 -1.34 -8.50 14.52
N SER A 95 -0.70 -9.67 14.40
CA SER A 95 0.60 -9.91 15.01
C SER A 95 1.68 -9.72 13.95
N LEU A 96 2.60 -8.80 14.22
CA LEU A 96 3.79 -8.57 13.39
C LEU A 96 5.02 -9.32 13.90
N ILE A 97 4.87 -10.03 15.03
CA ILE A 97 5.92 -10.86 15.62
C ILE A 97 5.85 -12.23 14.92
N ASN A 98 6.95 -12.66 14.33
CA ASN A 98 7.05 -13.95 13.63
C ASN A 98 5.98 -14.10 12.53
N VAL A 99 5.82 -13.10 11.69
CA VAL A 99 4.94 -13.20 10.52
C VAL A 99 5.38 -14.39 9.67
N THR A 100 4.41 -15.23 9.33
CA THR A 100 4.61 -16.37 8.44
C THR A 100 3.73 -16.22 7.22
N ILE A 101 4.15 -16.83 6.12
CA ILE A 101 3.37 -16.92 4.89
C ILE A 101 3.26 -18.38 4.49
N SER A 102 2.08 -18.85 4.13
CA SER A 102 1.91 -20.17 3.57
C SER A 102 2.41 -20.23 2.13
N GLU A 103 2.75 -21.43 1.64
CA GLU A 103 3.12 -21.61 0.22
C GLU A 103 2.02 -21.11 -0.72
N ALA A 104 0.76 -21.31 -0.36
CA ALA A 104 -0.38 -20.82 -1.13
C ALA A 104 -0.45 -19.29 -1.16
N ASP A 105 -0.21 -18.61 -0.03
CA ASP A 105 -0.19 -17.14 0.00
C ASP A 105 1.05 -16.58 -0.70
N GLN A 106 2.20 -17.26 -0.61
CA GLN A 106 3.38 -16.87 -1.37
C GLN A 106 3.11 -16.95 -2.88
N ALA A 107 2.49 -18.04 -3.34
CA ALA A 107 2.10 -18.17 -4.75
C ALA A 107 1.13 -17.06 -5.19
N LYS A 108 0.17 -16.66 -4.34
CA LYS A 108 -0.73 -15.54 -4.63
C LYS A 108 0.03 -14.21 -4.74
N ALA A 109 0.99 -13.98 -3.86
CA ALA A 109 1.83 -12.80 -3.92
C ALA A 109 2.63 -12.72 -5.22
N ASP A 110 3.19 -13.85 -5.65
CA ASP A 110 3.99 -13.93 -6.88
C ASP A 110 3.11 -13.83 -8.15
N TYR A 111 1.94 -14.48 -8.18
CA TYR A 111 0.98 -14.32 -9.29
C TYR A 111 0.54 -12.87 -9.49
N ALA A 112 0.38 -12.10 -8.42
CA ALA A 112 0.01 -10.70 -8.52
C ALA A 112 1.05 -9.84 -9.23
N LEU A 113 2.32 -10.26 -9.26
CA LEU A 113 3.40 -9.61 -10.01
C LEU A 113 3.37 -9.95 -11.51
N GLU A 114 2.60 -10.97 -11.91
CA GLU A 114 2.51 -11.45 -13.28
C GLU A 114 1.18 -11.06 -13.90
N ASP A 115 1.17 -10.12 -14.84
CA ASP A 115 -0.03 -9.72 -15.59
C ASP A 115 -1.24 -9.36 -14.71
N TYR A 116 -1.00 -8.85 -13.48
CA TYR A 116 -2.03 -8.48 -12.52
C TYR A 116 -3.00 -9.63 -12.22
N ARG A 117 -2.47 -10.81 -11.89
CA ARG A 117 -3.25 -12.00 -11.57
C ARG A 117 -3.61 -12.02 -10.09
N PHE A 118 -4.73 -11.43 -9.75
CA PHE A 118 -5.18 -11.36 -8.37
C PHE A 118 -6.11 -12.50 -7.98
N HIS A 119 -5.88 -13.05 -6.80
CA HIS A 119 -6.84 -13.93 -6.11
C HIS A 119 -7.83 -13.06 -5.35
N VAL A 120 -8.91 -12.67 -5.98
CA VAL A 120 -9.82 -11.64 -5.46
C VAL A 120 -10.63 -12.06 -4.24
N ASN A 121 -10.78 -13.38 -4.00
CA ASN A 121 -11.45 -13.89 -2.82
C ASN A 121 -10.84 -15.20 -2.30
N ASN A 122 -10.80 -15.33 -0.97
CA ASN A 122 -10.36 -16.54 -0.27
C ASN A 122 -11.45 -17.17 0.60
N PHE A 123 -12.64 -16.57 0.67
CA PHE A 123 -13.66 -16.93 1.67
C PHE A 123 -14.88 -17.64 1.09
N TYR A 124 -15.09 -17.54 -0.20
CA TYR A 124 -16.22 -18.18 -0.85
C TYR A 124 -15.74 -19.35 -1.71
N GLU A 125 -16.55 -20.38 -1.78
CA GLU A 125 -16.34 -21.55 -2.63
C GLU A 125 -16.60 -21.25 -4.13
N ASP A 126 -16.90 -20.00 -4.46
CA ASP A 126 -17.05 -19.53 -5.84
C ASP A 126 -15.74 -19.70 -6.60
N GLN A 127 -15.71 -20.64 -7.52
CA GLN A 127 -14.51 -21.01 -8.25
C GLN A 127 -13.98 -19.88 -9.15
N GLU A 128 -14.83 -19.00 -9.61
CA GLU A 128 -14.46 -17.88 -10.44
C GLU A 128 -13.64 -16.85 -9.64
N THR A 129 -13.97 -16.64 -8.38
CA THR A 129 -13.24 -15.74 -7.50
C THR A 129 -11.94 -16.33 -6.96
N LEU A 130 -11.79 -17.64 -6.97
CA LEU A 130 -10.57 -18.33 -6.51
C LEU A 130 -9.46 -18.40 -7.57
N LYS A 131 -9.77 -18.22 -8.84
CA LYS A 131 -8.79 -18.29 -9.93
C LYS A 131 -8.00 -16.99 -10.08
N PRO A 132 -6.68 -17.06 -10.33
CA PRO A 132 -5.86 -15.88 -10.58
C PRO A 132 -5.97 -15.45 -12.05
N TYR A 133 -7.10 -14.91 -12.44
CA TYR A 133 -7.27 -14.40 -13.80
C TYR A 133 -6.37 -13.18 -14.03
N SER A 134 -5.76 -13.10 -15.22
CA SER A 134 -5.05 -11.90 -15.64
C SER A 134 -6.03 -10.75 -15.85
N LEU A 135 -5.77 -9.63 -15.23
CA LEU A 135 -6.54 -8.39 -15.44
C LEU A 135 -5.88 -7.48 -16.48
N LYS A 136 -4.77 -7.90 -17.08
CA LYS A 136 -4.06 -7.12 -18.07
C LYS A 136 -4.88 -6.98 -19.36
N LYS A 137 -5.09 -5.73 -19.78
CA LYS A 137 -5.75 -5.40 -21.05
C LYS A 137 -5.13 -4.14 -21.64
N ASP A 138 -4.69 -4.21 -22.88
CA ASP A 138 -4.15 -3.06 -23.62
C ASP A 138 -3.06 -2.28 -22.86
N GLY A 139 -2.17 -3.01 -22.15
CA GLY A 139 -1.08 -2.42 -21.37
C GLY A 139 -1.48 -1.84 -20.02
N THR A 140 -2.73 -1.97 -19.60
CA THR A 140 -3.24 -1.48 -18.30
C THR A 140 -4.05 -2.55 -17.59
N ILE A 141 -4.64 -2.20 -16.45
CA ILE A 141 -5.48 -3.10 -15.64
C ILE A 141 -6.95 -2.90 -15.99
N ASN A 142 -7.64 -3.98 -16.30
CA ASN A 142 -9.09 -3.97 -16.57
C ASN A 142 -9.88 -4.16 -15.27
N TRP A 143 -10.24 -3.07 -14.62
CA TRP A 143 -11.02 -3.09 -13.38
C TRP A 143 -12.49 -3.46 -13.57
N THR A 144 -12.95 -3.59 -14.80
CA THR A 144 -14.31 -4.06 -15.13
C THR A 144 -14.32 -5.52 -15.57
N PHE A 145 -13.17 -6.22 -15.48
CA PHE A 145 -13.09 -7.64 -15.84
C PHE A 145 -14.01 -8.47 -14.97
N SER A 146 -14.69 -9.40 -15.59
CA SER A 146 -15.44 -10.48 -14.94
C SER A 146 -15.25 -11.75 -15.77
N PRO A 147 -14.92 -12.89 -15.14
CA PRO A 147 -14.86 -14.16 -15.85
C PRO A 147 -16.21 -14.50 -16.46
N GLU A 148 -16.21 -15.24 -17.57
CA GLU A 148 -17.45 -15.74 -18.17
C GLU A 148 -18.18 -16.65 -17.19
N GLY A 149 -19.48 -16.39 -17.01
CA GLY A 149 -20.32 -17.14 -16.07
C GLY A 149 -20.17 -16.77 -14.61
N ALA A 150 -19.23 -15.87 -14.27
CA ALA A 150 -19.11 -15.39 -12.88
C ALA A 150 -20.29 -14.53 -12.46
N SER A 151 -20.61 -14.58 -11.19
CA SER A 151 -21.56 -13.66 -10.57
C SER A 151 -20.95 -12.26 -10.44
N ASP A 152 -21.79 -11.26 -10.12
CA ASP A 152 -21.35 -9.89 -9.82
C ASP A 152 -20.46 -9.81 -8.57
N GLU A 153 -20.37 -10.89 -7.78
CA GLU A 153 -19.53 -10.99 -6.60
C GLU A 153 -18.04 -10.91 -6.96
N TYR A 154 -17.62 -11.44 -8.12
CA TYR A 154 -16.24 -11.28 -8.58
C TYR A 154 -15.83 -9.81 -8.63
N GLN A 155 -16.64 -8.96 -9.28
CA GLN A 155 -16.41 -7.53 -9.36
C GLN A 155 -16.39 -6.86 -7.98
N LYS A 156 -17.29 -7.25 -7.08
CA LYS A 156 -17.33 -6.72 -5.72
C LYS A 156 -16.06 -7.07 -4.96
N GLN A 157 -15.61 -8.33 -5.03
CA GLN A 157 -14.38 -8.78 -4.38
C GLN A 157 -13.13 -8.09 -4.96
N LEU A 158 -13.10 -7.89 -6.28
CA LEU A 158 -12.00 -7.19 -6.93
C LEU A 158 -11.78 -5.79 -6.35
N HIS A 159 -12.85 -5.06 -6.03
CA HIS A 159 -12.77 -3.72 -5.47
C HIS A 159 -12.60 -3.66 -3.94
N ARG A 160 -12.50 -4.80 -3.24
CA ARG A 160 -12.22 -4.88 -1.78
C ARG A 160 -10.74 -4.87 -1.46
N HIS A 161 -9.86 -5.24 -2.40
CA HIS A 161 -8.40 -5.24 -2.28
C HIS A 161 -7.79 -6.21 -1.27
N GLN A 162 -8.54 -7.21 -0.80
CA GLN A 162 -8.05 -8.24 0.14
C GLN A 162 -6.87 -9.03 -0.43
N TRP A 163 -6.82 -9.17 -1.74
CA TRP A 163 -5.78 -9.87 -2.48
C TRP A 163 -4.40 -9.20 -2.44
N PHE A 164 -4.27 -7.99 -1.88
CA PHE A 164 -2.97 -7.38 -1.58
C PHE A 164 -2.30 -7.95 -0.32
N ILE A 165 -3.04 -8.55 0.60
CA ILE A 165 -2.51 -9.03 1.89
C ILE A 165 -1.36 -10.04 1.72
N PRO A 166 -1.43 -11.03 0.80
CA PRO A 166 -0.30 -11.92 0.53
C PRO A 166 0.98 -11.18 0.12
N GLN A 167 0.88 -10.15 -0.74
CA GLN A 167 2.04 -9.34 -1.13
C GLN A 167 2.66 -8.59 0.05
N ALA A 168 1.83 -8.02 0.91
CA ALA A 168 2.30 -7.31 2.09
C ALA A 168 3.01 -8.24 3.09
N LYS A 169 2.50 -9.47 3.29
CA LYS A 169 3.18 -10.49 4.09
C LYS A 169 4.52 -10.91 3.46
N ALA A 170 4.53 -11.13 2.14
CA ALA A 170 5.74 -11.50 1.43
C ALA A 170 6.81 -10.39 1.53
N TYR A 171 6.42 -9.13 1.42
CA TYR A 171 7.31 -7.99 1.69
C TYR A 171 7.86 -8.03 3.12
N ARG A 172 7.00 -8.15 4.12
CA ARG A 172 7.39 -8.14 5.54
C ARG A 172 8.42 -9.20 5.89
N ILE A 173 8.35 -10.36 5.23
CA ILE A 173 9.24 -11.49 5.49
C ILE A 173 10.54 -11.38 4.72
N SER A 174 10.47 -10.94 3.46
CA SER A 174 11.62 -10.96 2.53
C SER A 174 12.35 -9.62 2.42
N GLY A 175 11.70 -8.50 2.80
CA GLY A 175 12.19 -7.16 2.49
C GLY A 175 12.20 -6.81 1.00
N SER A 176 11.64 -7.68 0.13
CA SER A 176 11.71 -7.48 -1.31
C SER A 176 10.77 -6.38 -1.79
N GLU A 177 11.33 -5.28 -2.26
CA GLU A 177 10.64 -4.08 -2.72
C GLU A 177 9.66 -4.34 -3.88
N LYS A 178 9.84 -5.41 -4.65
CA LYS A 178 8.95 -5.77 -5.78
C LYS A 178 7.47 -5.84 -5.36
N TYR A 179 7.17 -6.27 -4.13
CA TYR A 179 5.80 -6.43 -3.65
C TYR A 179 5.16 -5.09 -3.31
N ILE A 180 5.89 -4.20 -2.65
CA ILE A 180 5.37 -2.87 -2.31
C ILE A 180 5.29 -1.99 -3.55
N GLN A 181 6.24 -2.09 -4.48
CA GLN A 181 6.21 -1.39 -5.76
C GLN A 181 4.99 -1.82 -6.60
N SER A 182 4.73 -3.12 -6.68
CA SER A 182 3.53 -3.65 -7.33
C SER A 182 2.25 -3.12 -6.68
N TRP A 183 2.18 -3.11 -5.34
CA TRP A 183 1.04 -2.55 -4.64
C TRP A 183 0.83 -1.07 -4.98
N MET A 184 1.88 -0.26 -4.96
CA MET A 184 1.82 1.17 -5.30
C MET A 184 1.33 1.39 -6.72
N GLU A 185 1.89 0.68 -7.70
CA GLU A 185 1.49 0.76 -9.10
C GLU A 185 0.01 0.43 -9.28
N VAL A 186 -0.39 -0.73 -8.78
CA VAL A 186 -1.76 -1.25 -8.93
C VAL A 186 -2.77 -0.35 -8.22
N TYR A 187 -2.43 0.11 -7.01
CA TYR A 187 -3.30 0.98 -6.24
C TYR A 187 -3.47 2.36 -6.89
N ASN A 188 -2.39 2.96 -7.39
CA ASN A 188 -2.45 4.22 -8.14
C ASN A 188 -3.26 4.07 -9.43
N ASN A 189 -3.08 2.96 -10.15
CA ASN A 189 -3.88 2.64 -11.32
C ASN A 189 -5.37 2.55 -10.97
N TRP A 190 -5.69 1.88 -9.85
CA TRP A 190 -7.07 1.76 -9.39
C TRP A 190 -7.70 3.13 -9.06
N ILE A 191 -7.01 3.99 -8.31
CA ILE A 191 -7.50 5.33 -7.94
C ILE A 191 -7.80 6.16 -9.21
N ASN A 192 -6.91 6.11 -10.17
CA ASN A 192 -7.04 6.90 -11.40
C ASN A 192 -8.21 6.41 -12.27
N GLN A 193 -8.46 5.12 -12.32
CA GLN A 193 -9.53 4.54 -13.13
C GLN A 193 -10.89 4.45 -12.40
N ASN A 194 -10.89 4.57 -11.08
CA ASN A 194 -12.11 4.53 -10.27
C ASN A 194 -12.24 5.82 -9.44
N PRO A 195 -12.41 6.97 -10.05
CA PRO A 195 -12.57 8.22 -9.32
C PRO A 195 -13.79 8.15 -8.41
N LYS A 196 -13.69 8.79 -7.25
CA LYS A 196 -14.84 8.88 -6.33
C LYS A 196 -16.03 9.51 -7.05
N PRO A 197 -17.20 8.82 -7.09
CA PRO A 197 -18.38 9.35 -7.73
C PRO A 197 -18.91 10.60 -7.01
N GLU A 198 -19.66 11.42 -7.72
CA GLU A 198 -20.42 12.51 -7.13
C GLU A 198 -21.47 11.97 -6.15
N SER A 199 -21.91 12.84 -5.24
CA SER A 199 -22.88 12.47 -4.20
C SER A 199 -24.16 11.86 -4.81
N GLY A 200 -24.57 10.73 -4.29
CA GLY A 200 -25.78 10.01 -4.70
C GLY A 200 -25.58 8.97 -5.80
N THR A 201 -24.39 8.85 -6.38
CA THR A 201 -24.07 7.81 -7.35
C THR A 201 -23.35 6.65 -6.69
N ASN A 202 -23.95 5.47 -6.74
CA ASN A 202 -23.29 4.24 -6.29
C ASN A 202 -22.70 3.51 -7.50
N THR A 203 -21.41 3.25 -7.45
CA THR A 203 -20.73 2.34 -8.38
C THR A 203 -20.28 1.09 -7.63
N THR A 204 -20.00 0.00 -8.34
CA THR A 204 -19.51 -1.24 -7.71
C THR A 204 -18.23 -0.97 -6.91
N SER A 205 -17.32 -0.17 -7.43
CA SER A 205 -16.05 0.17 -6.76
C SER A 205 -16.21 1.04 -5.50
N TRP A 206 -17.30 1.82 -5.39
CA TRP A 206 -17.55 2.74 -4.30
C TRP A 206 -18.76 2.39 -3.45
N TRP A 207 -19.33 1.21 -3.62
CA TRP A 207 -20.39 0.78 -2.72
C TRP A 207 -19.85 0.63 -1.29
N GLN A 208 -20.71 0.91 -0.32
CA GLN A 208 -20.35 1.05 1.10
C GLN A 208 -19.56 -0.15 1.65
N LEU A 209 -19.97 -1.37 1.32
CA LEU A 209 -19.28 -2.59 1.78
C LEU A 209 -17.87 -2.70 1.20
N GLN A 210 -17.68 -2.41 -0.08
CA GLN A 210 -16.35 -2.43 -0.70
C GLN A 210 -15.46 -1.35 -0.10
N VAL A 211 -15.99 -0.16 0.16
CA VAL A 211 -15.24 0.92 0.82
C VAL A 211 -14.82 0.51 2.23
N ALA A 212 -15.74 -0.03 3.03
CA ALA A 212 -15.46 -0.45 4.40
C ALA A 212 -14.40 -1.56 4.46
N THR A 213 -14.54 -2.58 3.61
CA THR A 213 -13.58 -3.69 3.53
C THR A 213 -12.22 -3.19 3.06
N ARG A 214 -12.18 -2.40 2.00
CA ARG A 214 -10.93 -1.83 1.45
C ARG A 214 -10.18 -0.99 2.48
N ILE A 215 -10.87 -0.15 3.24
CA ILE A 215 -10.23 0.64 4.31
C ILE A 215 -9.63 -0.27 5.37
N ASN A 216 -10.40 -1.27 5.84
CA ASN A 216 -9.91 -2.23 6.83
C ASN A 216 -8.65 -2.96 6.33
N ASP A 217 -8.65 -3.41 5.08
CA ASP A 217 -7.55 -4.15 4.51
C ASP A 217 -6.32 -3.25 4.27
N GLN A 218 -6.52 -2.04 3.80
CA GLN A 218 -5.44 -1.07 3.62
C GLN A 218 -4.75 -0.72 4.95
N VAL A 219 -5.49 -0.59 6.05
CA VAL A 219 -4.89 -0.38 7.38
C VAL A 219 -4.00 -1.57 7.77
N GLN A 220 -4.39 -2.80 7.44
CA GLN A 220 -3.54 -3.98 7.67
C GLN A 220 -2.28 -3.98 6.80
N LEU A 221 -2.41 -3.61 5.51
CA LEU A 221 -1.27 -3.50 4.61
C LEU A 221 -0.20 -2.56 5.13
N LEU A 222 -0.61 -1.41 5.67
CA LEU A 222 0.28 -0.43 6.28
C LEU A 222 1.13 -1.03 7.40
N GLU A 223 0.54 -1.86 8.22
CA GLU A 223 1.24 -2.51 9.33
C GLU A 223 2.30 -3.51 8.83
N TYR A 224 2.06 -4.18 7.70
CA TYR A 224 3.05 -5.08 7.11
C TYR A 224 4.17 -4.33 6.40
N PHE A 225 3.88 -3.19 5.78
CA PHE A 225 4.83 -2.42 4.98
C PHE A 225 5.75 -1.49 5.79
N LYS A 226 5.47 -1.22 7.05
CA LYS A 226 6.31 -0.37 7.89
C LYS A 226 7.58 -1.05 8.42
#